data_fb558c094e9eb96b0b1b9eb7196fbe84
#
_entry.id   fb558c094e9eb96b0b1b9eb7196fbe84
#
_cell.length_a   1.000
_cell.length_b   1.000
_cell.length_c   1.000
_cell.angle_alpha   90.00
_cell.angle_beta   90.00
_cell.angle_gamma   90.00
#
_symmetry.space_group_name_H-M   'P 1'
#
loop_
_entity.id
_entity.type
_entity.pdbx_description
1 polymer ?
#
loop_
_entity_poly.entity_id
_entity_poly.type
_entity_poly.pdbx_seq_one_letter_code
_entity_poly.pdbx_strand_id
1 'polypeptide(L)'
;PISNQAVRPGLVPPTPENGEGEFTYTLGGPAPNVGNEYADTYSAGFIWTPGGALDGLSIQADAWRFEVTDRVLPEPAIKAVQPEIDRFLAVVGDPNNYILNDSISTDSPVIDVPCDPNALAASFGVDSDERLNCVVNPALYTDTTQGVGISRLFRSESASLITLTLAAINAGRIEADGVDMKMGYNWDNDWGRFRVSMDFTHVRQYKLIDIPGLELGLKDTGKFDAAGTSGNNLHVRSLPDNKGNLTFTWQRDQHGMTLINRHIGSYDDLSYDLTYENGNDLVRSLVQKSIDSYSTWDLQYRYSHDWGNSNLGNTVFTFGVLDMFDEDIPYRESGGLNYDASVFDPRGRRLYARALWQFN
;
A
#
# COMPACT_ATOMS: atom_id res chain seq x y z
N PRO A 1 0.13 1.19 -11.37
CA PRO A 1 0.89 1.18 -12.62
C PRO A 1 0.87 2.56 -13.24
N ILE A 2 2.05 3.14 -13.48
CA ILE A 2 2.15 4.41 -14.20
C ILE A 2 1.94 4.03 -15.66
N SER A 3 0.84 4.48 -16.27
CA SER A 3 0.62 4.22 -17.69
C SER A 3 1.75 4.87 -18.50
N ASN A 4 2.16 4.22 -19.57
CA ASN A 4 3.15 4.76 -20.50
C ASN A 4 2.78 6.19 -20.97
N GLN A 5 1.50 6.49 -21.09
CA GLN A 5 0.99 7.81 -21.47
C GLN A 5 1.19 8.89 -20.38
N ALA A 6 1.09 8.54 -19.09
CA ALA A 6 1.31 9.49 -18.01
C ALA A 6 2.79 9.86 -17.86
N VAL A 7 3.70 8.94 -18.20
CA VAL A 7 5.15 9.17 -18.11
C VAL A 7 5.68 9.84 -19.39
N ARG A 8 4.99 9.69 -20.53
CA ARG A 8 5.53 10.07 -21.84
C ARG A 8 4.46 10.47 -22.85
N PRO A 9 3.81 11.60 -22.72
CA PRO A 9 2.98 12.09 -23.81
C PRO A 9 3.81 12.16 -25.11
N GLY A 10 3.48 11.34 -26.09
CA GLY A 10 4.16 11.32 -27.39
C GLY A 10 5.43 10.46 -27.54
N LEU A 11 5.97 9.89 -26.43
CA LEU A 11 7.15 8.99 -26.48
C LEU A 11 6.82 7.53 -26.69
N VAL A 12 5.57 7.14 -26.55
CA VAL A 12 5.09 5.80 -26.79
C VAL A 12 4.26 5.82 -28.06
N PRO A 13 4.54 4.96 -29.06
CA PRO A 13 3.64 4.77 -30.19
C PRO A 13 2.24 4.49 -29.64
N PRO A 14 1.16 4.95 -30.31
CA PRO A 14 -0.18 4.60 -29.89
C PRO A 14 -0.27 3.07 -29.82
N THR A 15 -0.58 2.55 -28.65
CA THR A 15 -0.78 1.13 -28.45
C THR A 15 -1.94 0.65 -29.33
N PRO A 16 -1.85 -0.52 -29.94
CA PRO A 16 -3.01 -1.14 -30.57
C PRO A 16 -4.15 -1.21 -29.54
N GLU A 17 -5.38 -1.06 -29.98
CA GLU A 17 -6.61 -0.93 -29.18
C GLU A 17 -6.83 -1.98 -28.09
N ASN A 18 -5.96 -2.97 -27.93
CA ASN A 18 -6.12 -4.10 -27.02
C ASN A 18 -5.00 -4.29 -25.99
N GLY A 19 -4.11 -3.34 -25.82
CA GLY A 19 -3.02 -3.50 -24.85
C GLY A 19 -2.48 -2.16 -24.39
N GLU A 20 -2.84 -1.74 -23.21
CA GLU A 20 -2.03 -0.77 -22.48
C GLU A 20 -0.65 -1.39 -22.32
N GLY A 21 0.37 -0.73 -22.87
CA GLY A 21 1.74 -1.20 -22.77
C GLY A 21 2.19 -1.12 -21.31
N GLU A 22 1.95 -2.16 -20.55
CA GLU A 22 2.47 -2.31 -19.20
C GLU A 22 3.97 -2.59 -19.29
N PHE A 23 4.77 -1.78 -18.65
CA PHE A 23 6.17 -2.09 -18.44
C PHE A 23 6.40 -2.64 -17.03
N THR A 24 7.35 -3.55 -16.93
CA THR A 24 7.67 -4.19 -15.65
C THR A 24 8.71 -3.35 -14.90
N TYR A 25 8.44 -3.11 -13.62
CA TYR A 25 9.46 -2.54 -12.73
C TYR A 25 10.36 -3.65 -12.21
N THR A 26 11.65 -3.43 -12.29
CA THR A 26 12.62 -4.24 -11.57
C THR A 26 13.23 -3.40 -10.45
N LEU A 27 12.99 -3.80 -9.20
CA LEU A 27 13.70 -3.25 -8.04
C LEU A 27 15.03 -3.99 -7.91
N GLY A 28 16.14 -3.28 -7.81
CA GLY A 28 17.45 -3.88 -7.59
C GLY A 28 18.52 -3.44 -8.58
N GLY A 29 18.37 -2.28 -9.19
CA GLY A 29 19.46 -1.64 -9.91
C GLY A 29 20.65 -1.33 -9.01
N PRO A 30 21.84 -1.12 -9.58
CA PRO A 30 23.03 -0.74 -8.81
C PRO A 30 22.72 0.52 -8.00
N ALA A 31 22.94 0.43 -6.70
CA ALA A 31 22.75 1.53 -5.75
C ALA A 31 24.09 1.91 -5.12
N PRO A 32 25.04 2.44 -5.89
CA PRO A 32 26.42 2.65 -5.46
C PRO A 32 26.57 3.64 -4.30
N ASN A 33 25.56 4.46 -4.07
CA ASN A 33 25.58 5.58 -3.11
C ASN A 33 24.55 5.41 -1.99
N VAL A 34 24.01 4.21 -1.75
CA VAL A 34 23.09 3.99 -0.64
C VAL A 34 23.85 3.86 0.67
N GLY A 35 23.54 4.77 1.59
CA GLY A 35 24.01 4.76 2.96
C GLY A 35 23.04 4.05 3.92
N ASN A 36 23.34 4.14 5.20
CA ASN A 36 22.50 3.59 6.25
C ASN A 36 21.24 4.44 6.48
N GLU A 37 20.15 3.79 6.86
CA GLU A 37 19.03 4.45 7.52
C GLU A 37 19.39 4.67 9.01
N TYR A 38 18.91 5.75 9.57
CA TYR A 38 19.05 6.05 10.99
C TYR A 38 17.67 6.12 11.64
N ALA A 39 17.55 5.56 12.83
CA ALA A 39 16.31 5.55 13.58
C ALA A 39 16.52 5.97 15.04
N ASP A 40 15.83 7.01 15.45
CA ASP A 40 15.73 7.41 16.83
C ASP A 40 14.37 7.01 17.39
N THR A 41 14.36 6.36 18.54
CA THR A 41 13.14 5.88 19.18
C THR A 41 13.08 6.36 20.63
N TYR A 42 11.96 6.92 21.01
CA TYR A 42 11.68 7.39 22.35
C TYR A 42 10.39 6.73 22.85
N SER A 43 10.40 6.30 24.11
CA SER A 43 9.19 5.82 24.78
C SER A 43 9.18 6.23 26.24
N ALA A 44 8.02 6.51 26.75
CA ALA A 44 7.78 6.76 28.15
C ALA A 44 6.40 6.23 28.54
N GLY A 45 6.32 5.55 29.67
CA GLY A 45 5.05 4.96 30.10
C GLY A 45 5.01 4.75 31.60
N PHE A 46 3.86 4.28 32.05
CA PHE A 46 3.65 3.90 33.42
C PHE A 46 2.82 2.61 33.52
N ILE A 47 2.99 1.91 34.62
CA ILE A 47 2.16 0.79 35.01
C ILE A 47 1.59 1.13 36.40
N TRP A 48 0.28 1.02 36.52
CA TRP A 48 -0.42 1.25 37.79
C TRP A 48 -1.20 -0.01 38.18
N THR A 49 -0.85 -0.54 39.35
CA THR A 49 -1.46 -1.73 39.94
C THR A 49 -1.92 -1.40 41.34
N PRO A 50 -3.14 -0.83 41.49
CA PRO A 50 -3.66 -0.49 42.81
C PRO A 50 -3.99 -1.75 43.65
N GLY A 51 -3.98 -1.60 44.96
CA GLY A 51 -4.46 -2.61 45.92
C GLY A 51 -5.81 -2.25 46.51
N GLY A 52 -6.22 -3.02 47.51
CA GLY A 52 -7.46 -2.82 48.24
C GLY A 52 -8.71 -3.07 47.42
N ALA A 53 -9.63 -2.14 47.31
CA ALA A 53 -10.89 -2.32 46.57
C ALA A 53 -10.71 -2.49 45.08
N LEU A 54 -9.54 -2.16 44.54
CA LEU A 54 -9.17 -2.28 43.13
C LEU A 54 -8.10 -3.39 42.90
N ASP A 55 -7.95 -4.29 43.86
CA ASP A 55 -7.02 -5.40 43.71
C ASP A 55 -7.37 -6.23 42.47
N GLY A 56 -6.35 -6.64 41.73
CA GLY A 56 -6.53 -7.30 40.42
C GLY A 56 -6.61 -6.38 39.22
N LEU A 57 -6.65 -5.03 39.40
CA LEU A 57 -6.57 -4.06 38.31
C LEU A 57 -5.10 -3.79 37.96
N SER A 58 -4.84 -3.73 36.66
CA SER A 58 -3.57 -3.25 36.11
C SER A 58 -3.87 -2.34 34.91
N ILE A 59 -3.28 -1.14 34.92
CA ILE A 59 -3.35 -0.21 33.78
C ILE A 59 -1.93 0.13 33.39
N GLN A 60 -1.64 0.01 32.10
CA GLN A 60 -0.39 0.43 31.48
C GLN A 60 -0.71 1.42 30.37
N ALA A 61 0.07 2.48 30.28
CA ALA A 61 0.04 3.40 29.15
C ALA A 61 1.46 3.77 28.76
N ASP A 62 1.77 3.66 27.48
CA ASP A 62 3.07 3.93 26.88
C ASP A 62 2.89 4.92 25.73
N ALA A 63 3.49 6.10 25.84
CA ALA A 63 3.65 7.00 24.71
C ALA A 63 4.95 6.68 23.99
N TRP A 64 4.90 6.61 22.68
CA TRP A 64 6.05 6.30 21.85
C TRP A 64 6.19 7.30 20.70
N ARG A 65 7.43 7.50 20.28
CA ARG A 65 7.80 8.27 19.09
C ARG A 65 9.00 7.64 18.45
N PHE A 66 8.99 7.56 17.12
CA PHE A 66 10.18 7.23 16.35
C PHE A 66 10.33 8.20 15.16
N GLU A 67 11.57 8.40 14.77
CA GLU A 67 11.98 9.16 13.61
C GLU A 67 12.97 8.31 12.82
N VAL A 68 12.70 8.11 11.54
CA VAL A 68 13.62 7.40 10.62
C VAL A 68 14.04 8.37 9.55
N THR A 69 15.34 8.59 9.41
CA THR A 69 15.94 9.47 8.41
C THR A 69 16.74 8.67 7.38
N ASP A 70 16.98 9.28 6.24
CA ASP A 70 17.73 8.68 5.14
C ASP A 70 17.15 7.33 4.69
N ARG A 71 15.81 7.25 4.61
CA ARG A 71 15.10 6.04 4.21
C ARG A 71 15.63 5.49 2.89
N VAL A 72 15.89 4.18 2.85
CA VAL A 72 16.26 3.48 1.62
C VAL A 72 14.98 3.15 0.86
N LEU A 73 14.75 3.84 -0.22
CA LEU A 73 13.53 3.77 -1.03
C LEU A 73 13.90 3.55 -2.50
N PRO A 74 13.01 2.93 -3.30
CA PRO A 74 13.16 2.97 -4.74
C PRO A 74 13.04 4.42 -5.23
N GLU A 75 13.91 4.82 -6.14
CA GLU A 75 13.77 6.12 -6.80
C GLU A 75 12.44 6.20 -7.55
N PRO A 76 11.81 7.38 -7.68
CA PRO A 76 10.63 7.54 -8.50
C PRO A 76 10.89 7.19 -9.95
N ALA A 77 9.98 6.45 -10.58
CA ALA A 77 10.10 6.09 -11.99
C ALA A 77 10.29 7.31 -12.90
N ILE A 78 9.64 8.43 -12.57
CA ILE A 78 9.80 9.69 -13.31
C ILE A 78 11.24 10.20 -13.31
N LYS A 79 11.96 10.08 -12.18
CA LYS A 79 13.38 10.49 -12.11
C LYS A 79 14.27 9.63 -13.00
N ALA A 80 13.97 8.35 -13.10
CA ALA A 80 14.74 7.45 -13.93
C ALA A 80 14.55 7.72 -15.43
N VAL A 81 13.38 8.21 -15.84
CA VAL A 81 13.06 8.51 -17.25
C VAL A 81 13.21 9.99 -17.60
N GLN A 82 13.27 10.89 -16.61
CA GLN A 82 13.34 12.34 -16.84
C GLN A 82 14.45 12.79 -17.80
N PRO A 83 15.67 12.28 -17.69
CA PRO A 83 16.74 12.68 -18.62
C PRO A 83 16.44 12.33 -20.09
N GLU A 84 15.67 11.29 -20.31
CA GLU A 84 15.25 10.88 -21.64
C GLU A 84 14.09 11.74 -22.14
N ILE A 85 13.14 12.07 -21.24
CA ILE A 85 12.06 13.01 -21.55
C ILE A 85 12.63 14.37 -21.94
N ASP A 86 13.60 14.88 -21.20
CA ASP A 86 14.22 16.17 -21.47
C ASP A 86 14.91 16.18 -22.86
N ARG A 87 15.62 15.09 -23.20
CA ARG A 87 16.22 14.94 -24.55
C ARG A 87 15.15 14.85 -25.64
N PHE A 88 14.08 14.12 -25.41
CA PHE A 88 12.96 14.03 -26.35
C PHE A 88 12.34 15.41 -26.61
N LEU A 89 12.03 16.15 -25.54
CA LEU A 89 11.44 17.49 -25.67
C LEU A 89 12.37 18.48 -26.41
N ALA A 90 13.66 18.25 -26.36
CA ALA A 90 14.64 19.08 -27.11
C ALA A 90 14.63 18.79 -28.62
N VAL A 91 14.14 17.64 -29.05
CA VAL A 91 14.24 17.22 -30.47
C VAL A 91 12.88 17.06 -31.15
N VAL A 92 11.78 16.91 -30.40
CA VAL A 92 10.45 16.62 -30.94
C VAL A 92 9.88 17.70 -31.85
N GLY A 93 10.31 18.94 -31.73
CA GLY A 93 9.82 20.07 -32.55
C GLY A 93 10.49 20.23 -33.91
N ASP A 94 11.55 19.45 -34.22
CA ASP A 94 12.27 19.54 -35.49
C ASP A 94 11.91 18.37 -36.41
N PRO A 95 11.24 18.63 -37.57
CA PRO A 95 10.86 17.58 -38.51
C PRO A 95 12.01 16.70 -39.01
N ASN A 96 13.24 17.23 -39.02
CA ASN A 96 14.42 16.48 -39.46
C ASN A 96 14.85 15.40 -38.47
N ASN A 97 14.29 15.41 -37.27
CA ASN A 97 14.57 14.42 -36.22
C ASN A 97 13.67 13.18 -36.31
N TYR A 98 12.84 13.07 -37.33
CA TYR A 98 11.91 11.96 -37.52
C TYR A 98 12.40 10.95 -38.51
N ILE A 99 12.06 9.70 -38.28
CA ILE A 99 12.32 8.56 -39.17
C ILE A 99 11.04 7.80 -39.44
N LEU A 100 11.06 6.97 -40.50
CA LEU A 100 9.96 6.05 -40.78
C LEU A 100 9.77 5.10 -39.59
N ASN A 101 8.52 4.87 -39.22
CA ASN A 101 8.17 3.91 -38.21
C ASN A 101 8.01 2.51 -38.77
N ASP A 102 9.07 1.72 -38.83
CA ASP A 102 9.10 0.37 -39.39
C ASP A 102 8.30 -0.66 -38.59
N SER A 103 7.80 -0.28 -37.39
CA SER A 103 7.04 -1.19 -36.50
C SER A 103 5.54 -1.21 -36.77
N ILE A 104 5.03 -0.39 -37.68
CA ILE A 104 3.63 -0.44 -38.07
C ILE A 104 3.47 -1.56 -39.11
N SER A 105 2.54 -2.49 -38.80
CA SER A 105 2.23 -3.64 -39.69
C SER A 105 1.91 -3.21 -41.12
N THR A 106 2.49 -3.88 -42.09
CA THR A 106 2.31 -3.68 -43.55
C THR A 106 0.88 -3.96 -44.04
N ASP A 107 -0.02 -4.41 -43.14
CA ASP A 107 -1.39 -4.75 -43.51
C ASP A 107 -2.40 -3.59 -43.45
N SER A 108 -1.95 -2.39 -43.10
CA SER A 108 -2.79 -1.18 -43.09
C SER A 108 -2.60 -0.40 -44.40
N PRO A 109 -3.68 -0.04 -45.11
CA PRO A 109 -3.60 0.67 -46.39
C PRO A 109 -3.08 2.12 -46.32
N VAL A 110 -2.69 2.60 -45.13
CA VAL A 110 -2.22 3.97 -44.86
C VAL A 110 -0.69 4.06 -44.89
N ILE A 111 0.04 2.99 -45.20
CA ILE A 111 1.45 2.79 -44.84
C ILE A 111 2.46 3.26 -45.87
N ASP A 112 2.04 3.62 -47.05
CA ASP A 112 2.98 3.95 -48.17
C ASP A 112 3.36 5.43 -48.25
N VAL A 113 3.08 6.23 -47.20
CA VAL A 113 3.55 7.63 -47.17
C VAL A 113 4.92 7.67 -46.51
N PRO A 114 6.00 7.96 -47.28
CA PRO A 114 7.32 8.13 -46.68
C PRO A 114 7.30 9.24 -45.67
N CYS A 115 8.12 9.12 -44.62
CA CYS A 115 8.28 10.16 -43.61
C CYS A 115 8.92 11.39 -44.27
N ASP A 116 8.07 12.38 -44.64
CA ASP A 116 8.52 13.65 -45.21
C ASP A 116 8.55 14.71 -44.09
N PRO A 117 9.72 15.22 -43.72
CA PRO A 117 9.87 16.28 -42.70
C PRO A 117 9.03 17.54 -42.98
N ASN A 118 8.79 17.88 -44.24
CA ASN A 118 8.02 19.07 -44.60
C ASN A 118 6.49 18.81 -44.38
N ALA A 119 6.01 17.63 -44.74
CA ALA A 119 4.62 17.23 -44.50
C ALA A 119 4.37 17.08 -43.00
N LEU A 120 5.33 16.55 -42.25
CA LEU A 120 5.27 16.45 -40.81
C LEU A 120 5.20 17.82 -40.14
N ALA A 121 6.04 18.79 -40.59
CA ALA A 121 6.02 20.15 -40.05
C ALA A 121 4.67 20.83 -40.26
N ALA A 122 3.99 20.57 -41.39
CA ALA A 122 2.66 21.08 -41.67
C ALA A 122 1.55 20.42 -40.82
N SER A 123 1.80 19.21 -40.31
CA SER A 123 0.84 18.45 -39.50
C SER A 123 0.95 18.70 -38.01
N PHE A 124 2.00 19.36 -37.52
CA PHE A 124 2.11 19.75 -36.13
C PHE A 124 0.99 20.74 -35.73
N GLY A 125 0.08 20.30 -34.90
CA GLY A 125 -1.06 21.08 -34.43
C GLY A 125 -2.39 20.80 -35.15
N VAL A 126 -2.44 19.81 -36.02
CA VAL A 126 -3.68 19.33 -36.63
C VAL A 126 -4.06 18.00 -35.96
N ASP A 127 -5.25 17.98 -35.41
CA ASP A 127 -5.89 16.73 -34.91
C ASP A 127 -6.33 15.93 -36.13
N SER A 128 -5.38 15.26 -36.79
CA SER A 128 -5.66 14.49 -38.01
C SER A 128 -5.51 13.01 -37.74
N ASP A 129 -6.53 12.24 -38.07
CA ASP A 129 -6.51 10.77 -38.15
C ASP A 129 -5.52 10.26 -39.20
N GLU A 130 -4.97 11.14 -40.01
CA GLU A 130 -3.86 10.85 -40.96
C GLU A 130 -2.53 10.99 -40.22
N ARG A 131 -2.23 10.01 -39.40
CA ARG A 131 -0.91 9.93 -38.73
C ARG A 131 0.12 9.53 -39.76
N LEU A 132 1.00 10.47 -40.10
CA LEU A 132 2.20 10.16 -40.84
C LEU A 132 2.96 9.04 -40.13
N ASN A 133 3.39 8.04 -40.86
CA ASN A 133 4.14 6.90 -40.30
C ASN A 133 5.56 7.31 -39.90
N CYS A 134 5.67 8.34 -39.07
CA CYS A 134 6.92 8.92 -38.58
C CYS A 134 6.99 8.89 -37.07
N VAL A 135 8.15 8.58 -36.56
CA VAL A 135 8.47 8.68 -35.12
C VAL A 135 9.74 9.51 -34.94
N VAL A 136 9.83 10.20 -33.84
CA VAL A 136 11.11 10.84 -33.46
C VAL A 136 12.18 9.76 -33.40
N ASN A 137 13.31 10.00 -34.06
CA ASN A 137 14.40 9.04 -34.09
C ASN A 137 14.85 8.68 -32.67
N PRO A 138 14.65 7.43 -32.23
CA PRO A 138 14.99 7.01 -30.86
C PRO A 138 16.46 7.23 -30.50
N ALA A 139 17.37 7.17 -31.48
CA ALA A 139 18.79 7.38 -31.26
C ALA A 139 19.13 8.79 -30.76
N LEU A 140 18.21 9.77 -30.93
CA LEU A 140 18.43 11.16 -30.49
C LEU A 140 18.11 11.37 -29.00
N TYR A 141 17.25 10.54 -28.41
CA TYR A 141 16.80 10.76 -27.03
C TYR A 141 17.00 9.55 -26.12
N THR A 142 17.08 8.33 -26.64
CA THR A 142 17.37 7.16 -25.84
C THR A 142 18.83 7.15 -25.38
N ASP A 143 19.05 6.74 -24.16
CA ASP A 143 20.40 6.60 -23.64
C ASP A 143 20.96 5.22 -23.98
N THR A 144 21.66 5.13 -25.10
CA THR A 144 22.37 3.91 -25.52
C THR A 144 23.74 3.79 -24.84
N THR A 145 24.19 4.83 -24.16
CA THR A 145 25.53 4.87 -23.52
C THR A 145 25.52 4.41 -22.07
N GLN A 146 24.39 4.08 -21.51
CA GLN A 146 24.31 3.44 -20.19
C GLN A 146 24.79 1.98 -20.28
N GLY A 147 25.95 1.95 -20.57
CA GLY A 147 27.01 1.23 -20.36
C GLY A 147 27.01 -0.21 -20.21
N VAL A 148 27.97 -0.66 -20.39
CA VAL A 148 28.59 -1.90 -20.02
C VAL A 148 27.88 -2.53 -18.82
N GLY A 149 26.74 -3.15 -19.12
CA GLY A 149 26.16 -4.16 -18.28
C GLY A 149 24.69 -4.03 -17.87
N ILE A 150 24.13 -2.86 -17.59
CA ILE A 150 22.75 -2.77 -17.15
C ILE A 150 22.12 -1.46 -17.66
N SER A 151 21.41 -1.53 -18.77
CA SER A 151 20.52 -0.44 -19.16
C SER A 151 19.40 -0.34 -18.13
N ARG A 152 19.19 0.82 -17.52
CA ARG A 152 18.09 1.08 -16.59
C ARG A 152 16.74 1.08 -17.31
N LEU A 153 16.76 1.38 -18.60
CA LEU A 153 15.62 1.43 -19.49
C LEU A 153 15.79 0.40 -20.59
N PHE A 154 15.09 -0.70 -20.49
CA PHE A 154 15.08 -1.72 -21.54
C PHE A 154 13.92 -1.46 -22.49
N ARG A 155 14.22 -1.30 -23.78
CA ARG A 155 13.26 -0.99 -24.83
C ARG A 155 13.16 -2.09 -25.86
N SER A 156 11.99 -2.21 -26.50
CA SER A 156 11.78 -3.00 -27.70
C SER A 156 12.44 -2.32 -28.92
N GLU A 157 12.51 -3.04 -30.04
CA GLU A 157 12.95 -2.50 -31.34
C GLU A 157 12.10 -1.30 -31.79
N SER A 158 10.82 -1.25 -31.36
CA SER A 158 9.89 -0.14 -31.61
C SER A 158 10.07 1.03 -30.62
N ALA A 159 11.13 1.06 -29.83
CA ALA A 159 11.41 2.05 -28.80
C ALA A 159 10.43 2.07 -27.61
N SER A 160 9.49 1.11 -27.52
CA SER A 160 8.59 0.99 -26.37
C SER A 160 9.36 0.54 -25.13
N LEU A 161 9.07 1.15 -23.98
CA LEU A 161 9.67 0.75 -22.70
C LEU A 161 9.10 -0.59 -22.25
N ILE A 162 9.96 -1.60 -22.10
CA ILE A 162 9.59 -2.93 -21.62
C ILE A 162 9.88 -3.07 -20.13
N THR A 163 11.07 -2.66 -19.72
CA THR A 163 11.51 -2.81 -18.32
C THR A 163 12.19 -1.54 -17.84
N LEU A 164 11.86 -1.12 -16.63
CA LEU A 164 12.49 -0.01 -15.92
C LEU A 164 13.15 -0.53 -14.65
N THR A 165 14.46 -0.38 -14.53
CA THR A 165 15.19 -0.72 -13.33
C THR A 165 15.34 0.50 -12.43
N LEU A 166 14.74 0.46 -11.25
CA LEU A 166 14.80 1.53 -10.26
C LEU A 166 15.97 1.28 -9.29
N ALA A 167 16.81 2.27 -9.13
CA ALA A 167 17.86 2.24 -8.11
C ALA A 167 17.27 2.49 -6.72
N ALA A 168 17.91 1.96 -5.68
CA ALA A 168 17.64 2.40 -4.33
C ALA A 168 18.37 3.71 -4.06
N ILE A 169 17.72 4.62 -3.35
CA ILE A 169 18.24 5.91 -2.92
C ILE A 169 17.95 6.13 -1.44
N ASN A 170 18.79 6.86 -0.75
CA ASN A 170 18.46 7.40 0.55
C ASN A 170 17.64 8.68 0.35
N ALA A 171 16.41 8.68 0.81
CA ALA A 171 15.53 9.82 0.66
C ALA A 171 14.42 9.84 1.69
N GLY A 172 14.07 11.03 2.12
CA GLY A 172 12.94 11.27 2.98
C GLY A 172 13.13 10.86 4.43
N ARG A 173 12.10 11.16 5.21
CA ARG A 173 12.03 10.94 6.64
C ARG A 173 10.64 10.45 7.03
N ILE A 174 10.57 9.60 8.05
CA ILE A 174 9.31 9.21 8.70
C ILE A 174 9.36 9.70 10.12
N GLU A 175 8.31 10.40 10.55
CA GLU A 175 8.05 10.74 11.95
C GLU A 175 6.72 10.10 12.35
N ALA A 176 6.74 9.26 13.36
CA ALA A 176 5.52 8.68 13.89
C ALA A 176 5.50 8.72 15.41
N ASP A 177 4.33 8.92 15.95
CA ASP A 177 4.10 8.84 17.40
C ASP A 177 2.67 8.39 17.70
N GLY A 178 2.50 7.89 18.91
CA GLY A 178 1.23 7.36 19.34
C GLY A 178 1.24 6.95 20.82
N VAL A 179 0.17 6.28 21.19
CA VAL A 179 -0.04 5.78 22.55
C VAL A 179 -0.56 4.35 22.48
N ASP A 180 0.06 3.47 23.27
CA ASP A 180 -0.42 2.13 23.54
C ASP A 180 -1.00 2.06 24.96
N MET A 181 -2.18 1.49 25.09
CA MET A 181 -2.84 1.29 26.38
C MET A 181 -3.18 -0.16 26.59
N LYS A 182 -2.88 -0.68 27.77
CA LYS A 182 -3.30 -2.00 28.23
C LYS A 182 -4.02 -1.89 29.56
N MET A 183 -5.13 -2.59 29.67
CA MET A 183 -5.87 -2.70 30.93
C MET A 183 -6.17 -4.16 31.20
N GLY A 184 -6.01 -4.58 32.42
CA GLY A 184 -6.41 -5.91 32.89
C GLY A 184 -7.10 -5.80 34.24
N TYR A 185 -8.19 -6.52 34.41
CA TYR A 185 -8.84 -6.67 35.70
C TYR A 185 -9.21 -8.15 35.93
N ASN A 186 -8.72 -8.69 37.03
CA ASN A 186 -8.99 -10.05 37.45
C ASN A 186 -9.75 -10.04 38.76
N TRP A 187 -10.79 -10.83 38.89
CA TRP A 187 -11.50 -11.02 40.13
C TRP A 187 -12.07 -12.44 40.25
N ASP A 188 -12.17 -12.92 41.47
CA ASP A 188 -12.71 -14.23 41.77
C ASP A 188 -13.96 -14.05 42.69
N ASN A 189 -14.97 -14.90 42.45
CA ASN A 189 -16.14 -14.98 43.31
C ASN A 189 -16.74 -16.40 43.22
N ASP A 190 -17.89 -16.64 43.87
CA ASP A 190 -18.58 -17.93 43.91
C ASP A 190 -18.98 -18.46 42.50
N TRP A 191 -19.02 -17.60 41.50
CA TRP A 191 -19.34 -17.93 40.12
C TRP A 191 -18.11 -18.30 39.28
N GLY A 192 -16.91 -18.16 39.87
CA GLY A 192 -15.67 -18.50 39.22
C GLY A 192 -14.67 -17.34 39.14
N ARG A 193 -13.68 -17.52 38.31
CA ARG A 193 -12.63 -16.54 38.02
C ARG A 193 -12.99 -15.79 36.76
N PHE A 194 -12.86 -14.49 36.82
CA PHE A 194 -13.14 -13.57 35.73
C PHE A 194 -11.89 -12.74 35.39
N ARG A 195 -11.74 -12.46 34.14
CA ARG A 195 -10.73 -11.54 33.64
C ARG A 195 -11.29 -10.71 32.49
N VAL A 196 -11.09 -9.41 32.56
CA VAL A 196 -11.24 -8.48 31.44
C VAL A 196 -9.85 -7.97 31.07
N SER A 197 -9.51 -7.95 29.81
CA SER A 197 -8.31 -7.29 29.31
C SER A 197 -8.61 -6.50 28.06
N MET A 198 -8.00 -5.35 27.93
CA MET A 198 -8.08 -4.45 26.78
C MET A 198 -6.67 -4.10 26.35
N ASP A 199 -6.43 -4.19 25.05
CA ASP A 199 -5.26 -3.66 24.36
C ASP A 199 -5.75 -2.64 23.35
N PHE A 200 -5.20 -1.44 23.35
CA PHE A 200 -5.60 -0.36 22.48
C PHE A 200 -4.38 0.42 22.01
N THR A 201 -4.31 0.71 20.72
CA THR A 201 -3.28 1.54 20.08
C THR A 201 -3.94 2.71 19.38
N HIS A 202 -3.42 3.91 19.63
CA HIS A 202 -3.74 5.12 18.90
C HIS A 202 -2.49 5.67 18.26
N VAL A 203 -2.47 5.74 16.93
CA VAL A 203 -1.41 6.40 16.14
C VAL A 203 -1.82 7.84 15.94
N ARG A 204 -1.18 8.77 16.63
CA ARG A 204 -1.51 10.20 16.56
C ARG A 204 -1.09 10.82 15.24
N GLN A 205 0.08 10.44 14.74
CA GLN A 205 0.61 10.86 13.44
C GLN A 205 1.56 9.82 12.87
N TYR A 206 1.63 9.76 11.55
CA TYR A 206 2.60 9.00 10.78
C TYR A 206 3.00 9.81 9.56
N LYS A 207 3.95 10.72 9.73
CA LYS A 207 4.34 11.68 8.70
C LYS A 207 5.41 11.12 7.79
N LEU A 208 5.12 11.19 6.51
CA LEU A 208 6.07 11.01 5.42
C LEU A 208 6.55 12.37 4.97
N ILE A 209 7.85 12.61 5.01
CA ILE A 209 8.46 13.92 4.77
C ILE A 209 9.53 13.77 3.70
N ASP A 210 9.44 14.59 2.67
CA ASP A 210 10.40 14.62 1.53
C ASP A 210 10.59 13.22 0.89
N ILE A 211 9.51 12.43 0.84
CA ILE A 211 9.51 11.11 0.19
C ILE A 211 9.41 11.31 -1.32
N PRO A 212 10.39 10.87 -2.10
CA PRO A 212 10.37 11.02 -3.55
C PRO A 212 9.18 10.32 -4.19
N GLY A 213 8.48 11.00 -5.09
CA GLY A 213 7.29 10.47 -5.75
C GLY A 213 5.98 10.68 -4.98
N LEU A 214 6.04 11.13 -3.72
CA LEU A 214 4.86 11.56 -2.98
C LEU A 214 4.35 12.93 -3.48
N GLU A 215 5.21 13.71 -4.11
CA GLU A 215 4.93 15.04 -4.69
C GLU A 215 3.87 15.01 -5.79
N LEU A 216 3.62 13.84 -6.40
CA LEU A 216 2.73 13.67 -7.55
C LEU A 216 1.24 13.76 -7.21
N GLY A 217 0.86 14.38 -6.12
CA GLY A 217 -0.56 14.50 -5.78
C GLY A 217 -0.87 15.30 -4.54
N LEU A 218 0.11 15.72 -3.80
CA LEU A 218 -0.07 16.57 -2.63
C LEU A 218 0.41 17.98 -2.98
N LYS A 219 -0.53 18.90 -3.16
CA LYS A 219 -0.18 20.33 -3.23
C LYS A 219 0.57 20.70 -1.95
N ASP A 220 1.79 21.15 -2.10
CA ASP A 220 2.45 22.19 -1.30
C ASP A 220 3.41 21.85 -0.17
N THR A 221 3.63 20.64 0.35
CA THR A 221 4.45 20.66 1.56
C THR A 221 5.59 19.65 1.63
N GLY A 222 5.69 18.70 0.73
CA GLY A 222 6.62 17.57 0.90
C GLY A 222 6.32 16.74 2.16
N LYS A 223 5.14 16.94 2.80
CA LYS A 223 4.72 16.29 4.03
C LYS A 223 3.34 15.71 3.88
N PHE A 224 3.18 14.46 4.29
CA PHE A 224 1.91 13.76 4.30
C PHE A 224 1.75 13.01 5.61
N ASP A 225 0.62 13.18 6.31
CA ASP A 225 0.27 12.40 7.47
C ASP A 225 -0.59 11.21 7.04
N ALA A 226 -0.06 10.01 7.21
CA ALA A 226 -0.72 8.77 6.81
C ALA A 226 -1.55 8.14 7.95
N ALA A 227 -1.49 8.65 9.17
CA ALA A 227 -2.32 8.15 10.26
C ALA A 227 -3.80 8.39 9.95
N GLY A 228 -4.63 7.39 10.18
CA GLY A 228 -6.06 7.43 9.84
C GLY A 228 -6.34 7.42 8.34
N THR A 229 -5.42 6.94 7.50
CA THR A 229 -5.62 6.92 6.06
C THR A 229 -5.32 5.55 5.42
N SER A 230 -5.93 5.33 4.28
CA SER A 230 -5.58 4.27 3.33
C SER A 230 -5.12 4.94 2.05
N GLY A 231 -3.89 4.72 1.66
CA GLY A 231 -3.35 5.29 0.43
C GLY A 231 -2.93 4.23 -0.57
N ASN A 232 -3.13 4.49 -1.85
CA ASN A 232 -2.56 3.70 -2.94
C ASN A 232 -1.09 4.06 -3.21
N ASN A 233 -0.40 4.64 -2.24
CA ASN A 233 1.01 4.95 -2.43
C ASN A 233 1.88 3.73 -2.04
N LEU A 234 3.02 3.60 -2.70
CA LEU A 234 3.98 2.52 -2.50
C LEU A 234 4.64 2.54 -1.11
N HIS A 235 4.45 3.59 -0.33
CA HIS A 235 5.22 3.85 0.88
C HIS A 235 4.47 3.53 2.16
N VAL A 236 3.14 3.60 2.16
CA VAL A 236 2.31 3.31 3.32
C VAL A 236 1.09 2.51 2.90
N ARG A 237 0.90 1.38 3.55
CA ARG A 237 -0.36 0.63 3.49
C ARG A 237 -1.40 1.36 4.35
N SER A 238 -2.62 0.86 4.35
CA SER A 238 -3.67 1.37 5.22
C SER A 238 -3.24 1.36 6.68
N LEU A 239 -3.38 2.51 7.33
CA LEU A 239 -2.99 2.75 8.71
C LEU A 239 -4.15 3.39 9.50
N PRO A 240 -5.21 2.61 9.85
CA PRO A 240 -6.21 3.11 10.79
C PRO A 240 -5.54 3.61 12.07
N ASP A 241 -5.92 4.80 12.52
CA ASP A 241 -5.30 5.45 13.67
C ASP A 241 -5.69 4.82 15.01
N ASN A 242 -6.81 4.10 15.06
CA ASN A 242 -7.32 3.45 16.24
C ASN A 242 -7.53 1.95 16.00
N LYS A 243 -6.93 1.13 16.87
CA LYS A 243 -7.14 -0.33 16.90
C LYS A 243 -7.19 -0.82 18.34
N GLY A 244 -8.05 -1.78 18.61
CA GLY A 244 -8.12 -2.35 19.93
C GLY A 244 -8.75 -3.72 19.99
N ASN A 245 -8.43 -4.43 21.06
CA ASN A 245 -9.03 -5.71 21.40
C ASN A 245 -9.54 -5.65 22.84
N LEU A 246 -10.75 -6.15 23.04
CA LEU A 246 -11.32 -6.37 24.38
C LEU A 246 -11.56 -7.85 24.56
N THR A 247 -11.01 -8.44 25.61
CA THR A 247 -11.16 -9.84 25.92
C THR A 247 -11.82 -9.99 27.29
N PHE A 248 -12.90 -10.75 27.34
CA PHE A 248 -13.51 -11.23 28.57
C PHE A 248 -13.29 -12.73 28.70
N THR A 249 -12.77 -13.17 29.84
CA THR A 249 -12.58 -14.60 30.14
C THR A 249 -13.28 -14.93 31.44
N TRP A 250 -14.00 -16.03 31.43
CA TRP A 250 -14.59 -16.67 32.61
C TRP A 250 -14.11 -18.11 32.72
N GLN A 251 -13.81 -18.55 33.93
CA GLN A 251 -13.43 -19.92 34.23
C GLN A 251 -14.05 -20.38 35.54
N ARG A 252 -14.65 -21.56 35.52
CA ARG A 252 -15.14 -22.24 36.70
C ARG A 252 -15.01 -23.74 36.52
N ASP A 253 -14.34 -24.41 37.46
CA ASP A 253 -14.08 -25.85 37.44
C ASP A 253 -13.51 -26.32 36.07
N GLN A 254 -14.24 -27.17 35.35
CA GLN A 254 -13.86 -27.68 34.04
C GLN A 254 -14.29 -26.76 32.88
N HIS A 255 -15.02 -25.71 33.15
CA HIS A 255 -15.62 -24.83 32.16
C HIS A 255 -14.82 -23.55 32.00
N GLY A 256 -14.68 -23.07 30.77
CA GLY A 256 -14.12 -21.79 30.45
C GLY A 256 -14.81 -21.17 29.25
N MET A 257 -14.97 -19.85 29.29
CA MET A 257 -15.52 -19.08 28.19
C MET A 257 -14.61 -17.89 27.93
N THR A 258 -14.36 -17.58 26.67
CA THR A 258 -13.64 -16.39 26.23
C THR A 258 -14.45 -15.68 25.17
N LEU A 259 -14.71 -14.40 25.37
CA LEU A 259 -15.33 -13.51 24.41
C LEU A 259 -14.29 -12.46 24.01
N ILE A 260 -14.09 -12.27 22.70
CA ILE A 260 -13.10 -11.33 22.18
C ILE A 260 -13.82 -10.39 21.22
N ASN A 261 -13.69 -9.08 21.46
CA ASN A 261 -14.02 -8.06 20.48
C ASN A 261 -12.74 -7.54 19.86
N ARG A 262 -12.73 -7.40 18.53
CA ARG A 262 -11.68 -6.72 17.77
C ARG A 262 -12.29 -5.51 17.12
N HIS A 263 -11.69 -4.36 17.35
CA HIS A 263 -12.15 -3.08 16.83
C HIS A 263 -11.07 -2.40 16.00
N ILE A 264 -11.48 -1.87 14.85
CA ILE A 264 -10.69 -1.01 13.97
C ILE A 264 -11.51 0.25 13.79
N GLY A 265 -10.92 1.42 14.09
CA GLY A 265 -11.56 2.71 13.89
C GLY A 265 -11.79 3.02 12.41
N SER A 266 -12.69 3.95 12.14
CA SER A 266 -12.87 4.50 10.79
C SER A 266 -11.60 5.22 10.34
N TYR A 267 -11.36 5.22 9.04
CA TYR A 267 -10.23 5.92 8.43
C TYR A 267 -10.57 6.34 7.00
N ASP A 268 -9.78 7.24 6.44
CA ASP A 268 -10.06 7.83 5.14
C ASP A 268 -9.37 7.06 4.01
N ASP A 269 -10.13 6.75 2.97
CA ASP A 269 -9.61 6.26 1.70
C ASP A 269 -9.22 7.46 0.84
N LEU A 270 -7.92 7.56 0.57
CA LEU A 270 -7.36 8.61 -0.27
C LEU A 270 -7.16 8.07 -1.67
N SER A 271 -8.03 8.44 -2.59
CA SER A 271 -7.91 8.13 -4.00
C SER A 271 -7.71 9.41 -4.82
N TYR A 272 -7.21 9.23 -6.04
CA TYR A 272 -7.05 10.34 -6.98
C TYR A 272 -7.98 10.15 -8.15
N ASP A 273 -8.85 11.12 -8.40
CA ASP A 273 -9.58 11.21 -9.63
C ASP A 273 -8.80 12.05 -10.65
N LEU A 274 -8.71 11.51 -11.86
CA LEU A 274 -8.16 12.22 -13.01
C LEU A 274 -9.33 12.84 -13.75
N THR A 275 -9.45 14.16 -13.71
CA THR A 275 -10.45 14.92 -14.43
C THR A 275 -9.81 15.83 -15.47
N TYR A 276 -10.45 16.00 -16.62
CA TYR A 276 -10.02 17.00 -17.59
C TYR A 276 -10.64 18.35 -17.24
N GLU A 277 -9.81 19.31 -16.86
CA GLU A 277 -10.26 20.72 -16.79
C GLU A 277 -10.16 21.35 -18.17
N ASN A 278 -11.25 22.00 -18.60
CA ASN A 278 -11.34 22.72 -19.89
C ASN A 278 -10.99 21.88 -21.13
N GLY A 279 -11.11 20.55 -21.05
CA GLY A 279 -10.92 19.65 -22.19
C GLY A 279 -9.48 19.31 -22.58
N ASN A 280 -8.46 19.96 -22.02
CA ASN A 280 -7.07 19.76 -22.41
C ASN A 280 -6.11 19.49 -21.25
N ASP A 281 -6.44 19.91 -20.03
CA ASP A 281 -5.54 19.72 -18.89
C ASP A 281 -6.04 18.59 -17.99
N LEU A 282 -5.21 17.56 -17.82
CA LEU A 282 -5.47 16.48 -16.88
C LEU A 282 -5.18 16.94 -15.46
N VAL A 283 -6.23 17.25 -14.71
CA VAL A 283 -6.11 17.64 -13.29
C VAL A 283 -6.31 16.41 -12.40
N ARG A 284 -5.39 16.22 -11.50
CA ARG A 284 -5.46 15.20 -10.48
C ARG A 284 -6.05 15.80 -9.21
N SER A 285 -7.25 15.39 -8.85
CA SER A 285 -7.90 15.80 -7.60
C SER A 285 -7.84 14.67 -6.57
N LEU A 286 -7.53 15.03 -5.33
CA LEU A 286 -7.60 14.10 -4.20
C LEU A 286 -9.07 13.94 -3.82
N VAL A 287 -9.56 12.71 -3.84
CA VAL A 287 -10.88 12.35 -3.34
C VAL A 287 -10.69 11.62 -2.01
N GLN A 288 -11.30 12.14 -0.98
CA GLN A 288 -11.28 11.56 0.36
C GLN A 288 -12.65 10.94 0.65
N LYS A 289 -12.69 9.65 0.94
CA LYS A 289 -13.88 8.90 1.33
C LYS A 289 -13.62 8.19 2.64
N SER A 290 -14.58 8.17 3.53
CA SER A 290 -14.44 7.47 4.79
C SER A 290 -14.73 5.97 4.62
N ILE A 291 -13.88 5.15 5.23
CA ILE A 291 -14.11 3.73 5.46
C ILE A 291 -14.61 3.59 6.89
N ASP A 292 -15.77 2.98 7.06
CA ASP A 292 -16.41 2.86 8.36
C ASP A 292 -15.60 2.02 9.34
N SER A 293 -15.82 2.23 10.63
CA SER A 293 -15.25 1.38 11.66
C SER A 293 -15.78 -0.04 11.60
N TYR A 294 -14.97 -0.98 12.02
CA TYR A 294 -15.27 -2.41 11.96
C TYR A 294 -15.03 -3.09 13.31
N SER A 295 -16.00 -3.89 13.74
CA SER A 295 -15.90 -4.62 15.01
C SER A 295 -16.42 -6.04 14.89
N THR A 296 -15.57 -7.02 15.15
CA THR A 296 -15.95 -8.43 15.19
C THR A 296 -15.96 -8.97 16.62
N TRP A 297 -16.78 -9.97 16.83
CA TRP A 297 -16.88 -10.67 18.10
C TRP A 297 -16.64 -12.15 17.92
N ASP A 298 -15.71 -12.71 18.68
CA ASP A 298 -15.45 -14.14 18.73
C ASP A 298 -15.87 -14.70 20.08
N LEU A 299 -16.48 -15.87 20.07
CA LEU A 299 -16.81 -16.61 21.27
C LEU A 299 -16.12 -17.98 21.24
N GLN A 300 -15.47 -18.33 22.34
CA GLN A 300 -14.89 -19.64 22.56
C GLN A 300 -15.40 -20.22 23.87
N TYR A 301 -15.83 -21.46 23.83
CA TYR A 301 -16.14 -22.24 25.03
C TYR A 301 -15.19 -23.43 25.11
N ARG A 302 -14.68 -23.66 26.34
CA ARG A 302 -13.76 -24.75 26.65
C ARG A 302 -14.35 -25.62 27.75
N TYR A 303 -14.23 -26.93 27.57
CA TYR A 303 -14.57 -27.95 28.59
C TYR A 303 -13.38 -28.89 28.77
N SER A 304 -12.91 -29.04 30.01
CA SER A 304 -11.83 -29.96 30.37
C SER A 304 -12.40 -31.18 31.09
N HIS A 305 -12.12 -32.38 30.59
CA HIS A 305 -12.59 -33.61 31.18
C HIS A 305 -11.40 -34.49 31.62
N ASP A 306 -11.36 -34.77 32.93
CA ASP A 306 -10.43 -35.73 33.48
C ASP A 306 -11.12 -37.12 33.52
N TRP A 307 -10.56 -38.08 32.81
CA TRP A 307 -11.10 -39.42 32.73
C TRP A 307 -10.90 -40.26 33.98
N GLY A 308 -10.18 -39.75 34.98
CA GLY A 308 -9.87 -40.44 36.23
C GLY A 308 -9.05 -41.73 36.08
N ASN A 309 -8.47 -41.92 34.88
CA ASN A 309 -7.66 -43.09 34.54
C ASN A 309 -6.30 -42.61 34.05
N SER A 310 -5.23 -43.10 34.67
CA SER A 310 -3.85 -42.71 34.33
C SER A 310 -3.46 -42.95 32.86
N ASN A 311 -4.15 -43.90 32.19
CA ASN A 311 -3.87 -44.16 30.76
C ASN A 311 -4.67 -43.28 29.81
N LEU A 312 -5.77 -42.67 30.25
CA LEU A 312 -6.61 -41.83 29.43
C LEU A 312 -6.32 -40.32 29.61
N GLY A 313 -5.68 -39.95 30.72
CA GLY A 313 -5.26 -38.56 30.98
C GLY A 313 -6.40 -37.55 30.99
N ASN A 314 -6.17 -36.38 30.44
CA ASN A 314 -7.12 -35.28 30.37
C ASN A 314 -7.44 -34.91 28.92
N THR A 315 -8.71 -34.62 28.64
CA THR A 315 -9.15 -34.13 27.33
C THR A 315 -9.79 -32.77 27.45
N VAL A 316 -9.33 -31.86 26.61
CA VAL A 316 -9.85 -30.49 26.49
C VAL A 316 -10.61 -30.33 25.18
N PHE A 317 -11.92 -30.14 25.29
CA PHE A 317 -12.78 -29.80 24.15
C PHE A 317 -12.89 -28.27 24.04
N THR A 318 -12.74 -27.74 22.86
CA THR A 318 -12.91 -26.33 22.58
C THR A 318 -13.85 -26.16 21.39
N PHE A 319 -14.87 -25.35 21.56
CA PHE A 319 -15.80 -24.96 20.52
C PHE A 319 -15.72 -23.44 20.35
N GLY A 320 -15.69 -22.97 19.13
CA GLY A 320 -15.60 -21.53 18.90
C GLY A 320 -16.34 -21.06 17.67
N VAL A 321 -16.75 -19.81 17.75
CA VAL A 321 -17.33 -19.01 16.67
C VAL A 321 -16.45 -17.79 16.50
N LEU A 322 -15.89 -17.62 15.34
CA LEU A 322 -15.19 -16.40 14.93
C LEU A 322 -16.19 -15.54 14.16
N ASP A 323 -16.16 -14.25 14.42
CA ASP A 323 -17.11 -13.29 13.86
C ASP A 323 -18.56 -13.76 14.04
N MET A 324 -18.98 -13.88 15.30
CA MET A 324 -20.26 -14.50 15.66
C MET A 324 -21.49 -13.77 15.09
N PHE A 325 -21.38 -12.49 14.79
CA PHE A 325 -22.45 -11.68 14.24
C PHE A 325 -22.43 -11.60 12.71
N ASP A 326 -21.36 -12.14 12.07
CA ASP A 326 -21.18 -12.14 10.61
C ASP A 326 -21.14 -10.70 10.05
N GLU A 327 -20.28 -9.87 10.66
CA GLU A 327 -20.21 -8.44 10.38
C GLU A 327 -19.73 -8.19 8.95
N ASP A 328 -20.45 -7.37 8.22
CA ASP A 328 -20.11 -7.01 6.85
C ASP A 328 -18.84 -6.12 6.83
N ILE A 329 -17.92 -6.43 5.93
CA ILE A 329 -16.70 -5.66 5.76
C ILE A 329 -17.03 -4.29 5.19
N PRO A 330 -16.45 -3.19 5.74
CA PRO A 330 -16.61 -1.85 5.20
C PRO A 330 -16.22 -1.75 3.73
N TYR A 331 -17.07 -1.10 2.94
CA TYR A 331 -16.84 -0.87 1.54
C TYR A 331 -15.72 0.14 1.33
N ARG A 332 -14.82 -0.19 0.40
CA ARG A 332 -13.75 0.70 -0.08
C ARG A 332 -13.88 0.87 -1.58
N GLU A 333 -14.01 2.11 -2.04
CA GLU A 333 -14.19 2.41 -3.46
C GLU A 333 -12.89 2.34 -4.26
N SER A 334 -11.77 2.78 -3.67
CA SER A 334 -10.47 2.72 -4.32
C SER A 334 -9.84 1.34 -4.14
N GLY A 335 -9.89 0.53 -5.15
CA GLY A 335 -9.23 -0.78 -5.13
C GLY A 335 -10.08 -1.88 -5.77
N GLY A 336 -9.43 -2.77 -6.49
CA GLY A 336 -10.10 -3.80 -7.29
C GLY A 336 -10.90 -4.85 -6.51
N LEU A 337 -10.86 -4.83 -5.17
CA LEU A 337 -11.57 -5.79 -4.32
C LEU A 337 -12.78 -5.20 -3.58
N ASN A 338 -13.04 -3.90 -3.71
CA ASN A 338 -14.11 -3.17 -3.00
C ASN A 338 -14.02 -3.23 -1.46
N TYR A 339 -12.91 -3.66 -0.91
CA TYR A 339 -12.58 -3.63 0.52
C TYR A 339 -11.06 -3.58 0.72
N ASP A 340 -10.64 -3.26 1.94
CA ASP A 340 -9.22 -3.19 2.28
C ASP A 340 -8.69 -4.56 2.77
N ALA A 341 -8.13 -5.34 1.84
CA ALA A 341 -7.59 -6.67 2.14
C ALA A 341 -6.36 -6.66 3.06
N SER A 342 -5.73 -5.49 3.29
CA SER A 342 -4.61 -5.37 4.23
C SER A 342 -5.05 -5.21 5.68
N VAL A 343 -6.33 -4.88 5.89
CA VAL A 343 -6.91 -4.56 7.20
C VAL A 343 -7.98 -5.57 7.61
N PHE A 344 -8.83 -6.01 6.68
CA PHE A 344 -10.00 -6.82 6.98
C PHE A 344 -9.87 -8.27 6.49
N ASP A 345 -10.47 -9.20 7.24
CA ASP A 345 -10.56 -10.62 6.87
C ASP A 345 -11.93 -10.90 6.22
N PRO A 346 -12.00 -11.23 4.92
CA PRO A 346 -13.27 -11.39 4.19
C PRO A 346 -14.01 -12.70 4.48
N ARG A 347 -13.51 -13.54 5.36
CA ARG A 347 -14.04 -14.90 5.55
C ARG A 347 -15.34 -14.99 6.34
N GLY A 348 -15.80 -13.90 6.96
CA GLY A 348 -17.03 -13.87 7.74
C GLY A 348 -17.06 -14.87 8.90
N ARG A 349 -18.26 -15.27 9.32
CA ARG A 349 -18.46 -16.17 10.44
C ARG A 349 -17.92 -17.59 10.19
N ARG A 350 -17.15 -18.09 11.14
CA ARG A 350 -16.56 -19.44 11.10
C ARG A 350 -16.76 -20.18 12.40
N LEU A 351 -17.12 -21.44 12.28
CA LEU A 351 -17.26 -22.36 13.41
C LEU A 351 -16.06 -23.30 13.44
N TYR A 352 -15.57 -23.60 14.64
CA TYR A 352 -14.55 -24.61 14.80
C TYR A 352 -14.76 -25.44 16.08
N ALA A 353 -14.27 -26.68 16.04
CA ALA A 353 -14.18 -27.56 17.18
C ALA A 353 -12.77 -28.16 17.25
N ARG A 354 -12.24 -28.28 18.46
CA ARG A 354 -10.92 -28.87 18.73
C ARG A 354 -11.01 -29.79 19.93
N ALA A 355 -10.40 -30.95 19.86
CA ALA A 355 -10.14 -31.82 21.00
C ALA A 355 -8.62 -31.94 21.17
N LEU A 356 -8.14 -31.66 22.38
CA LEU A 356 -6.75 -31.86 22.78
C LEU A 356 -6.70 -32.90 23.85
N TRP A 357 -6.05 -34.00 23.57
CA TRP A 357 -5.90 -35.13 24.48
C TRP A 357 -4.48 -35.16 25.03
N GLN A 358 -4.34 -35.17 26.36
CA GLN A 358 -3.08 -35.27 27.08
C GLN A 358 -3.01 -36.63 27.77
N PHE A 359 -2.11 -37.49 27.32
CA PHE A 359 -1.78 -38.74 27.97
C PHE A 359 -0.80 -38.50 29.11
N ASN A 360 -0.96 -39.23 30.23
CA ASN A 360 -0.01 -39.19 31.34
C ASN A 360 1.07 -40.26 31.14
#